data_d2e240a3488578d6ce520207f73e05f4
#
_entry.id   d2e240a3488578d6ce520207f73e05f4
#
_cell.length_a   1.000
_cell.length_b   1.000
_cell.length_c   1.000
_cell.angle_alpha   90.00
_cell.angle_beta   90.00
_cell.angle_gamma   90.00
#
_symmetry.space_group_name_H-M   'P 1'
#
loop_
_entity.id
_entity.type
_entity.pdbx_description
1 polymer ?
#
loop_
_entity_poly.entity_id
_entity_poly.type
_entity_poly.pdbx_seq_one_letter_code
_entity_poly.pdbx_strand_id
1 'polypeptide(L)'
;MRKTILVALLLLLAFSLFAKEWNQYYFRFELADKTTLPEISNIISIDNVRGNWVYAYANDEEYSKFRELGLKTQLLPSPASLIEPVMSSDVKQTKLWDSYPTYDSYVNTMNSFAANYPNLCQIVNAGTTVNGRSLLFAKISDNVNIAEAEPEVMYTSTIHGDETTGFVLMLRLIDTLLSSYGTDQRLTNLINNLEIWICPNTNPDGTYYGGNNSVSGARRYNYNGYDLNRNFPDPNGNQYSGQPLQQETTLMM
;
A
#
# COMPACT_ATOMS: atom_id res chain seq x y z
N MET A 1 -13.50 -27.96 -40.75
CA MET A 1 -13.73 -26.70 -40.05
C MET A 1 -13.93 -26.80 -38.52
N ARG A 2 -14.55 -27.84 -37.94
CA ARG A 2 -14.73 -27.98 -36.48
C ARG A 2 -13.46 -28.31 -35.67
N LYS A 3 -12.46 -28.96 -36.27
CA LYS A 3 -11.21 -29.34 -35.59
C LYS A 3 -10.20 -28.18 -35.49
N THR A 4 -10.24 -27.21 -36.41
CA THR A 4 -9.35 -26.04 -36.41
C THR A 4 -9.76 -24.98 -35.37
N ILE A 5 -11.05 -24.89 -35.05
CA ILE A 5 -11.58 -23.96 -34.04
C ILE A 5 -11.21 -24.42 -32.62
N LEU A 6 -11.14 -25.73 -32.38
CA LEU A 6 -10.80 -26.28 -31.06
C LEU A 6 -9.33 -26.08 -30.69
N VAL A 7 -8.42 -26.09 -31.68
CA VAL A 7 -6.99 -25.84 -31.47
C VAL A 7 -6.72 -24.35 -31.22
N ALA A 8 -7.46 -23.44 -31.87
CA ALA A 8 -7.34 -22.01 -31.62
C ALA A 8 -7.89 -21.61 -30.23
N LEU A 9 -8.92 -22.28 -29.73
CA LEU A 9 -9.45 -22.05 -28.37
C LEU A 9 -8.50 -22.55 -27.26
N LEU A 10 -7.76 -23.64 -27.52
CA LEU A 10 -6.77 -24.20 -26.60
C LEU A 10 -5.48 -23.35 -26.56
N LEU A 11 -5.13 -22.67 -27.64
CA LEU A 11 -3.99 -21.75 -27.67
C LEU A 11 -4.29 -20.40 -26.99
N LEU A 12 -5.55 -19.97 -26.91
CA LEU A 12 -5.98 -18.78 -26.17
C LEU A 12 -6.05 -19.00 -24.64
N LEU A 13 -6.12 -20.24 -24.17
CA LEU A 13 -6.12 -20.59 -22.75
C LEU A 13 -4.70 -20.80 -22.16
N ALA A 14 -3.65 -20.75 -22.99
CA ALA A 14 -2.27 -20.97 -22.55
C ALA A 14 -1.48 -19.68 -22.24
N PHE A 15 -2.10 -18.50 -22.35
CA PHE A 15 -1.59 -17.28 -21.70
C PHE A 15 -2.14 -17.18 -20.27
N SER A 16 -1.93 -18.22 -19.46
CA SER A 16 -1.85 -18.01 -18.02
C SER A 16 -0.65 -17.07 -17.82
N LEU A 17 -0.95 -15.84 -17.45
CA LEU A 17 0.00 -14.88 -16.91
C LEU A 17 0.75 -15.58 -15.76
N PHE A 18 1.89 -16.17 -16.05
CA PHE A 18 2.84 -16.52 -15.00
C PHE A 18 3.26 -15.16 -14.42
N ALA A 19 2.62 -14.78 -13.32
CA ALA A 19 3.17 -13.74 -12.48
C ALA A 19 4.64 -14.13 -12.25
N LYS A 20 5.56 -13.27 -12.63
CA LYS A 20 6.99 -13.53 -12.41
C LYS A 20 7.16 -13.71 -10.91
N GLU A 21 7.41 -14.93 -10.44
CA GLU A 21 7.81 -15.15 -9.05
C GLU A 21 9.08 -14.33 -8.80
N TRP A 22 9.09 -13.53 -7.76
CA TRP A 22 10.22 -12.73 -7.34
C TRP A 22 10.41 -12.88 -5.84
N ASN A 23 11.67 -12.77 -5.39
CA ASN A 23 12.03 -12.82 -3.98
C ASN A 23 12.20 -11.41 -3.43
N GLN A 24 11.76 -11.20 -2.19
CA GLN A 24 12.09 -10.03 -1.41
C GLN A 24 13.21 -10.40 -0.45
N TYR A 25 14.32 -9.69 -0.55
CA TYR A 25 15.45 -9.80 0.35
C TYR A 25 15.37 -8.70 1.38
N TYR A 26 15.55 -9.03 2.65
CA TYR A 26 15.86 -8.08 3.71
C TYR A 26 17.27 -8.37 4.19
N PHE A 27 18.13 -7.36 4.21
CA PHE A 27 19.53 -7.55 4.52
C PHE A 27 20.13 -6.28 5.12
N ARG A 28 21.33 -6.46 5.70
CA ARG A 28 22.13 -5.32 6.10
C ARG A 28 23.54 -5.40 5.50
N PHE A 29 24.17 -4.26 5.43
CA PHE A 29 25.56 -4.10 5.04
C PHE A 29 26.21 -2.97 5.83
N GLU A 30 27.53 -2.99 5.92
CA GLU A 30 28.30 -1.94 6.59
C GLU A 30 28.68 -0.86 5.58
N LEU A 31 28.45 0.41 5.96
CA LEU A 31 28.78 1.57 5.15
C LEU A 31 29.38 2.64 6.05
N ALA A 32 30.69 2.85 5.93
CA ALA A 32 31.41 3.86 6.72
C ALA A 32 31.16 5.26 6.16
N ASP A 33 31.21 5.43 4.85
CA ASP A 33 30.93 6.69 4.17
C ASP A 33 29.45 6.77 3.74
N LYS A 34 28.68 7.58 4.47
CA LYS A 34 27.25 7.75 4.22
C LYS A 34 26.93 8.74 3.09
N THR A 35 27.92 9.41 2.52
CA THR A 35 27.71 10.32 1.38
C THR A 35 27.24 9.58 0.14
N THR A 36 27.49 8.26 0.07
CA THR A 36 27.05 7.38 -1.02
C THR A 36 25.62 6.82 -0.85
N LEU A 37 24.95 7.07 0.29
CA LEU A 37 23.58 6.59 0.52
C LEU A 37 22.58 7.01 -0.56
N PRO A 38 22.58 8.25 -1.08
CA PRO A 38 21.67 8.65 -2.15
C PRO A 38 21.82 7.80 -3.42
N GLU A 39 23.05 7.46 -3.80
CA GLU A 39 23.33 6.62 -4.96
C GLU A 39 22.86 5.18 -4.73
N ILE A 40 23.12 4.63 -3.54
CA ILE A 40 22.68 3.29 -3.14
C ILE A 40 21.14 3.22 -3.09
N SER A 41 20.47 4.28 -2.63
CA SER A 41 19.00 4.34 -2.55
C SER A 41 18.30 4.31 -3.93
N ASN A 42 19.03 4.58 -5.01
CA ASN A 42 18.54 4.41 -6.37
C ASN A 42 18.57 2.94 -6.84
N ILE A 43 19.29 2.07 -6.12
CA ILE A 43 19.44 0.66 -6.46
C ILE A 43 18.56 -0.23 -5.59
N ILE A 44 18.48 0.08 -4.28
CA ILE A 44 17.78 -0.71 -3.27
C ILE A 44 16.92 0.19 -2.37
N SER A 45 15.90 -0.36 -1.75
CA SER A 45 15.06 0.38 -0.80
C SER A 45 15.69 0.37 0.60
N ILE A 46 16.25 1.52 1.03
CA ILE A 46 16.83 1.67 2.35
C ILE A 46 15.70 1.79 3.38
N ASP A 47 15.73 0.91 4.39
CA ASP A 47 14.77 0.85 5.48
C ASP A 47 15.25 1.64 6.69
N ASN A 48 16.50 1.41 7.12
CA ASN A 48 17.03 2.02 8.33
C ASN A 48 18.56 2.15 8.29
N VAL A 49 19.09 3.10 9.08
CA VAL A 49 20.54 3.30 9.26
C VAL A 49 20.84 3.38 10.76
N ARG A 50 21.66 2.47 11.27
CA ARG A 50 22.07 2.42 12.68
C ARG A 50 23.59 2.35 12.78
N GLY A 51 24.22 3.45 13.19
CA GLY A 51 25.67 3.55 13.15
C GLY A 51 26.18 3.37 11.72
N ASN A 52 27.08 2.44 11.49
CA ASN A 52 27.57 2.11 10.15
C ASN A 52 26.73 1.04 9.43
N TRP A 53 25.73 0.48 10.07
CA TRP A 53 24.87 -0.52 9.47
C TRP A 53 23.71 0.11 8.73
N VAL A 54 23.56 -0.27 7.47
CA VAL A 54 22.41 0.07 6.63
C VAL A 54 21.56 -1.18 6.46
N TYR A 55 20.26 -1.04 6.69
CA TYR A 55 19.25 -2.09 6.52
C TYR A 55 18.44 -1.75 5.28
N ALA A 56 18.18 -2.73 4.44
CA ALA A 56 17.54 -2.49 3.16
C ALA A 56 16.71 -3.68 2.68
N TYR A 57 15.75 -3.36 1.83
CA TYR A 57 15.01 -4.32 1.02
C TYR A 57 15.49 -4.27 -0.43
N ALA A 58 15.38 -5.39 -1.11
CA ALA A 58 15.59 -5.48 -2.55
C ALA A 58 14.77 -6.64 -3.14
N ASN A 59 14.35 -6.51 -4.40
CA ASN A 59 13.91 -7.64 -5.22
C ASN A 59 15.11 -8.36 -5.84
N ASP A 60 14.89 -9.41 -6.65
CA ASP A 60 15.97 -10.19 -7.27
C ASP A 60 16.91 -9.34 -8.14
N GLU A 61 16.36 -8.41 -8.93
CA GLU A 61 17.12 -7.55 -9.84
C GLU A 61 17.93 -6.51 -9.07
N GLU A 62 17.29 -5.84 -8.13
CA GLU A 62 17.91 -4.82 -7.26
C GLU A 62 19.03 -5.43 -6.41
N TYR A 63 18.79 -6.62 -5.82
CA TYR A 63 19.81 -7.31 -5.04
C TYR A 63 21.00 -7.74 -5.89
N SER A 64 20.75 -8.19 -7.13
CA SER A 64 21.82 -8.51 -8.07
C SER A 64 22.68 -7.29 -8.39
N LYS A 65 22.05 -6.15 -8.74
CA LYS A 65 22.74 -4.88 -9.01
C LYS A 65 23.53 -4.38 -7.79
N PHE A 66 22.92 -4.48 -6.60
CA PHE A 66 23.58 -4.06 -5.37
C PHE A 66 24.85 -4.89 -5.09
N ARG A 67 24.84 -6.19 -5.36
CA ARG A 67 26.01 -7.05 -5.16
C ARG A 67 27.20 -6.66 -6.05
N GLU A 68 26.98 -6.02 -7.19
CA GLU A 68 28.03 -5.51 -8.07
C GLU A 68 28.86 -4.40 -7.41
N LEU A 69 28.32 -3.73 -6.37
CA LEU A 69 29.07 -2.75 -5.58
C LEU A 69 30.15 -3.38 -4.69
N GLY A 70 30.20 -4.72 -4.58
CA GLY A 70 31.20 -5.43 -3.79
C GLY A 70 31.04 -5.30 -2.26
N LEU A 71 29.96 -4.70 -1.78
CA LEU A 71 29.65 -4.58 -0.35
C LEU A 71 29.23 -5.93 0.22
N LYS A 72 29.78 -6.29 1.40
CA LYS A 72 29.40 -7.54 2.09
C LYS A 72 28.00 -7.40 2.69
N THR A 73 27.13 -8.33 2.33
CA THR A 73 25.75 -8.38 2.84
C THR A 73 25.57 -9.48 3.88
N GLN A 74 24.66 -9.23 4.82
CA GLN A 74 24.10 -10.23 5.72
C GLN A 74 22.58 -10.27 5.52
N LEU A 75 22.07 -11.39 5.02
CA LEU A 75 20.63 -11.62 4.92
C LEU A 75 20.00 -11.72 6.33
N LEU A 76 18.83 -11.15 6.46
CA LEU A 76 18.05 -11.11 7.70
C LEU A 76 16.61 -11.56 7.40
N PRO A 77 15.88 -12.10 8.38
CA PRO A 77 14.44 -12.24 8.26
C PRO A 77 13.80 -10.85 8.16
N SER A 78 12.81 -10.71 7.28
CA SER A 78 12.01 -9.47 7.19
C SER A 78 11.33 -9.18 8.52
N PRO A 79 11.30 -7.93 9.02
CA PRO A 79 10.61 -7.57 10.27
C PRO A 79 9.15 -8.06 10.31
N ALA A 80 8.43 -7.95 9.20
CA ALA A 80 7.05 -8.43 9.11
C ALA A 80 6.92 -9.97 9.30
N SER A 81 7.97 -10.74 9.00
CA SER A 81 7.97 -12.20 9.19
C SER A 81 8.20 -12.63 10.65
N LEU A 82 8.61 -11.71 11.51
CA LEU A 82 8.91 -11.97 12.92
C LEU A 82 7.71 -11.70 13.84
N ILE A 83 6.64 -11.16 13.31
CA ILE A 83 5.44 -10.76 14.06
C ILE A 83 4.30 -11.69 13.67
N GLU A 84 3.61 -12.25 14.66
CA GLU A 84 2.35 -12.93 14.46
C GLU A 84 1.21 -11.93 14.71
N PRO A 85 0.56 -11.42 13.66
CA PRO A 85 -0.45 -10.39 13.81
C PRO A 85 -1.75 -10.97 14.37
N VAL A 86 -2.38 -10.23 15.29
CA VAL A 86 -3.75 -10.52 15.69
C VAL A 86 -4.69 -10.05 14.58
N MET A 87 -5.49 -10.97 14.03
CA MET A 87 -6.39 -10.71 12.92
C MET A 87 -7.85 -10.63 13.37
N SER A 88 -8.63 -9.78 12.71
CA SER A 88 -10.08 -9.69 12.87
C SER A 88 -10.80 -9.85 11.52
N SER A 89 -11.79 -10.71 11.48
CA SER A 89 -12.72 -10.86 10.34
C SER A 89 -14.06 -10.17 10.56
N ASP A 90 -14.24 -9.51 11.70
CA ASP A 90 -15.48 -8.82 12.10
C ASP A 90 -15.26 -7.31 12.19
N VAL A 91 -16.18 -6.53 11.58
CA VAL A 91 -16.11 -5.06 11.54
C VAL A 91 -16.11 -4.43 12.94
N LYS A 92 -16.90 -4.98 13.89
CA LYS A 92 -16.96 -4.44 15.26
C LYS A 92 -15.65 -4.67 16.02
N GLN A 93 -15.05 -5.85 15.85
CA GLN A 93 -13.75 -6.16 16.43
C GLN A 93 -12.64 -5.31 15.78
N THR A 94 -12.67 -5.13 14.47
CA THR A 94 -11.72 -4.23 13.77
C THR A 94 -11.75 -2.81 14.36
N LYS A 95 -12.92 -2.31 14.72
CA LYS A 95 -13.11 -0.99 15.35
C LYS A 95 -12.67 -0.90 16.81
N LEU A 96 -12.13 -1.94 17.41
CA LEU A 96 -11.40 -1.87 18.69
C LEU A 96 -9.95 -1.40 18.51
N TRP A 97 -9.45 -1.43 17.26
CA TRP A 97 -8.14 -0.93 16.83
C TRP A 97 -6.94 -1.68 17.46
N ASP A 98 -7.15 -2.90 17.92
CA ASP A 98 -6.16 -3.78 18.55
C ASP A 98 -5.77 -5.00 17.71
N SER A 99 -6.34 -5.07 16.51
CA SER A 99 -6.15 -6.15 15.54
C SER A 99 -6.14 -5.62 14.12
N TYR A 100 -5.54 -6.40 13.22
CA TYR A 100 -5.56 -6.10 11.79
C TYR A 100 -6.78 -6.74 11.13
N PRO A 101 -7.50 -6.03 10.24
CA PRO A 101 -8.61 -6.62 9.53
C PRO A 101 -8.13 -7.64 8.49
N THR A 102 -8.89 -8.70 8.26
CA THR A 102 -8.81 -9.45 6.99
C THR A 102 -9.18 -8.51 5.84
N TYR A 103 -8.81 -8.85 4.60
CA TYR A 103 -9.14 -8.01 3.45
C TYR A 103 -10.65 -7.74 3.33
N ASP A 104 -11.47 -8.78 3.50
CA ASP A 104 -12.93 -8.62 3.46
C ASP A 104 -13.45 -7.75 4.62
N SER A 105 -12.89 -7.92 5.82
CA SER A 105 -13.24 -7.06 6.96
C SER A 105 -12.82 -5.60 6.72
N TYR A 106 -11.67 -5.37 6.07
CA TYR A 106 -11.25 -4.03 5.66
C TYR A 106 -12.26 -3.38 4.71
N VAL A 107 -12.62 -4.07 3.62
CA VAL A 107 -13.59 -3.57 2.64
C VAL A 107 -14.94 -3.30 3.30
N ASN A 108 -15.41 -4.20 4.16
CA ASN A 108 -16.66 -4.05 4.90
C ASN A 108 -16.59 -2.88 5.90
N THR A 109 -15.45 -2.67 6.56
CA THR A 109 -15.23 -1.54 7.47
C THR A 109 -15.32 -0.22 6.72
N MET A 110 -14.64 -0.10 5.58
CA MET A 110 -14.72 1.08 4.71
C MET A 110 -16.17 1.36 4.30
N ASN A 111 -16.86 0.37 3.76
CA ASN A 111 -18.27 0.53 3.35
C ASN A 111 -19.19 0.89 4.52
N SER A 112 -18.90 0.42 5.74
CA SER A 112 -19.67 0.76 6.93
C SER A 112 -19.59 2.24 7.30
N PHE A 113 -18.49 2.94 6.98
CA PHE A 113 -18.38 4.38 7.23
C PHE A 113 -19.38 5.16 6.36
N ALA A 114 -19.44 4.89 5.07
CA ALA A 114 -20.43 5.55 4.20
C ALA A 114 -21.86 5.17 4.56
N ALA A 115 -22.12 3.91 4.92
CA ALA A 115 -23.46 3.46 5.32
C ALA A 115 -23.96 4.13 6.62
N ASN A 116 -23.06 4.36 7.59
CA ASN A 116 -23.41 4.98 8.86
C ASN A 116 -23.43 6.52 8.80
N TYR A 117 -22.66 7.12 7.88
CA TYR A 117 -22.52 8.57 7.74
C TYR A 117 -22.71 9.03 6.27
N PRO A 118 -23.88 8.75 5.65
CA PRO A 118 -24.07 8.93 4.20
C PRO A 118 -23.97 10.39 3.71
N ASN A 119 -24.14 11.37 4.61
CA ASN A 119 -24.00 12.78 4.30
C ASN A 119 -22.58 13.32 4.50
N LEU A 120 -21.73 12.59 5.23
CA LEU A 120 -20.38 13.00 5.61
C LEU A 120 -19.28 12.17 4.94
N CYS A 121 -19.60 10.94 4.50
CA CYS A 121 -18.61 10.01 3.99
C CYS A 121 -19.09 9.28 2.73
N GLN A 122 -18.22 9.27 1.73
CA GLN A 122 -18.37 8.45 0.53
C GLN A 122 -17.14 7.56 0.36
N ILE A 123 -17.35 6.29 0.02
CA ILE A 123 -16.22 5.42 -0.36
C ILE A 123 -16.05 5.45 -1.86
N VAL A 124 -14.87 5.88 -2.28
CA VAL A 124 -14.46 5.93 -3.68
C VAL A 124 -13.49 4.78 -3.94
N ASN A 125 -13.87 3.90 -4.86
CA ASN A 125 -12.96 2.88 -5.38
C ASN A 125 -12.22 3.46 -6.59
N ALA A 126 -10.95 3.81 -6.43
CA ALA A 126 -10.12 4.34 -7.51
C ALA A 126 -9.83 3.28 -8.59
N GLY A 127 -9.96 2.00 -8.24
CA GLY A 127 -9.73 0.87 -9.15
C GLY A 127 -9.22 -0.35 -8.40
N THR A 128 -8.76 -1.32 -9.17
CA THR A 128 -8.22 -2.57 -8.61
C THR A 128 -6.72 -2.69 -8.88
N THR A 129 -6.00 -3.29 -7.96
CA THR A 129 -4.59 -3.65 -8.12
C THR A 129 -4.42 -4.85 -9.05
N VAL A 130 -3.18 -5.20 -9.36
CA VAL A 130 -2.84 -6.34 -10.24
C VAL A 130 -3.45 -7.65 -9.75
N ASN A 131 -3.51 -7.87 -8.42
CA ASN A 131 -4.11 -9.08 -7.82
C ASN A 131 -5.60 -8.92 -7.50
N GLY A 132 -6.25 -7.89 -8.08
CA GLY A 132 -7.70 -7.70 -8.02
C GLY A 132 -8.22 -7.07 -6.72
N ARG A 133 -7.36 -6.54 -5.85
CA ARG A 133 -7.79 -5.84 -4.63
C ARG A 133 -8.12 -4.39 -4.91
N SER A 134 -9.17 -3.88 -4.29
CA SER A 134 -9.63 -2.50 -4.47
C SER A 134 -8.71 -1.50 -3.76
N LEU A 135 -8.46 -0.37 -4.42
CA LEU A 135 -7.84 0.81 -3.81
C LEU A 135 -8.96 1.76 -3.37
N LEU A 136 -9.21 1.79 -2.05
CA LEU A 136 -10.36 2.47 -1.47
C LEU A 136 -9.96 3.76 -0.76
N PHE A 137 -10.67 4.84 -1.09
CA PHE A 137 -10.59 6.12 -0.41
C PHE A 137 -11.87 6.40 0.35
N ALA A 138 -11.77 6.92 1.56
CA ALA A 138 -12.86 7.61 2.23
C ALA A 138 -12.75 9.10 1.90
N LYS A 139 -13.74 9.64 1.19
CA LYS A 139 -13.96 11.07 1.02
C LYS A 139 -14.83 11.55 2.16
N ILE A 140 -14.41 12.57 2.90
CA ILE A 140 -15.11 13.12 4.06
C ILE A 140 -15.26 14.62 3.89
N SER A 141 -16.49 15.13 3.98
CA SER A 141 -16.89 16.54 3.93
C SER A 141 -18.29 16.67 4.55
N ASP A 142 -18.70 17.85 4.98
CA ASP A 142 -20.07 18.08 5.49
C ASP A 142 -21.15 17.99 4.39
N ASN A 143 -20.75 18.16 3.12
CA ASN A 143 -21.58 18.01 1.92
C ASN A 143 -20.97 17.04 0.92
N VAL A 144 -20.63 15.82 1.34
CA VAL A 144 -19.80 14.87 0.60
C VAL A 144 -20.24 14.60 -0.86
N ASN A 145 -21.50 14.81 -1.18
CA ASN A 145 -22.09 14.59 -2.52
C ASN A 145 -22.08 15.86 -3.40
N ILE A 146 -21.57 16.98 -2.91
CA ILE A 146 -21.55 18.28 -3.59
C ILE A 146 -20.08 18.70 -3.71
N ALA A 147 -19.66 19.15 -4.88
CA ALA A 147 -18.34 19.75 -5.03
C ALA A 147 -18.41 21.21 -4.55
N GLU A 148 -17.62 21.55 -3.56
CA GLU A 148 -17.54 22.89 -2.96
C GLU A 148 -16.15 23.47 -3.22
N ALA A 149 -16.01 24.79 -3.07
CA ALA A 149 -14.73 25.47 -3.24
C ALA A 149 -13.89 25.39 -1.95
N GLU A 150 -13.64 24.16 -1.49
CA GLU A 150 -12.89 23.86 -0.27
C GLU A 150 -11.49 23.33 -0.61
N PRO A 151 -10.49 23.57 0.23
CA PRO A 151 -9.21 22.92 0.08
C PRO A 151 -9.31 21.39 0.24
N GLU A 152 -8.67 20.67 -0.67
CA GLU A 152 -8.60 19.21 -0.61
C GLU A 152 -7.34 18.77 0.15
N VAL A 153 -7.49 17.80 1.04
CA VAL A 153 -6.37 17.22 1.80
C VAL A 153 -6.41 15.71 1.67
N MET A 154 -5.29 15.10 1.28
CA MET A 154 -5.20 13.66 1.14
C MET A 154 -4.19 13.06 2.13
N TYR A 155 -4.64 12.03 2.85
CA TYR A 155 -3.80 11.16 3.67
C TYR A 155 -3.76 9.76 3.09
N THR A 156 -2.56 9.25 2.88
CA THR A 156 -2.35 7.87 2.43
C THR A 156 -1.46 7.13 3.41
N SER A 157 -1.61 5.82 3.50
CA SER A 157 -0.79 4.96 4.33
C SER A 157 -0.44 3.67 3.62
N THR A 158 0.58 2.99 4.14
CA THR A 158 0.93 1.63 3.74
C THR A 158 1.28 1.53 2.25
N ILE A 159 2.05 2.52 1.75
CA ILE A 159 2.66 2.46 0.41
C ILE A 159 3.63 1.28 0.32
N HIS A 160 4.32 0.97 1.41
CA HIS A 160 5.00 -0.29 1.61
C HIS A 160 4.05 -1.24 2.36
N GLY A 161 3.76 -2.38 1.75
CA GLY A 161 2.69 -3.26 2.24
C GLY A 161 2.95 -3.87 3.61
N ASP A 162 4.20 -3.93 4.07
CA ASP A 162 4.61 -4.43 5.38
C ASP A 162 4.57 -3.37 6.51
N GLU A 163 4.32 -2.10 6.19
CA GLU A 163 4.15 -1.02 7.16
C GLU A 163 2.69 -0.92 7.62
N THR A 164 2.19 -1.96 8.28
CA THR A 164 0.75 -2.17 8.54
C THR A 164 0.16 -1.33 9.66
N THR A 165 0.98 -0.71 10.53
CA THR A 165 0.48 0.13 11.63
C THR A 165 -0.30 1.34 11.13
N GLY A 166 0.20 2.01 10.08
CA GLY A 166 -0.46 3.15 9.46
C GLY A 166 -1.83 2.81 8.89
N PHE A 167 -2.00 1.60 8.38
CA PHE A 167 -3.27 1.08 7.88
C PHE A 167 -4.39 1.16 8.94
N VAL A 168 -4.17 0.61 10.12
CA VAL A 168 -5.14 0.64 11.22
C VAL A 168 -5.33 2.06 11.76
N LEU A 169 -4.27 2.86 11.84
CA LEU A 169 -4.35 4.26 12.25
C LEU A 169 -5.23 5.10 11.32
N MET A 170 -5.16 4.90 10.01
CA MET A 170 -6.01 5.62 9.06
C MET A 170 -7.48 5.19 9.16
N LEU A 171 -7.76 3.91 9.36
CA LEU A 171 -9.13 3.44 9.65
C LEU A 171 -9.69 4.10 10.93
N ARG A 172 -8.88 4.16 11.98
CA ARG A 172 -9.24 4.84 13.23
C ARG A 172 -9.44 6.34 13.04
N LEU A 173 -8.63 6.99 12.20
CA LEU A 173 -8.78 8.40 11.87
C LEU A 173 -10.13 8.67 11.21
N ILE A 174 -10.54 7.87 10.22
CA ILE A 174 -11.83 7.95 9.56
C ILE A 174 -12.97 7.83 10.61
N ASP A 175 -12.92 6.78 11.45
CA ASP A 175 -13.93 6.57 12.48
C ASP A 175 -14.01 7.74 13.46
N THR A 176 -12.86 8.27 13.88
CA THR A 176 -12.78 9.42 14.80
C THR A 176 -13.37 10.69 14.19
N LEU A 177 -13.02 11.00 12.94
CA LEU A 177 -13.57 12.17 12.24
C LEU A 177 -15.09 12.10 12.16
N LEU A 178 -15.63 10.97 11.71
CA LEU A 178 -17.04 10.77 11.49
C LEU A 178 -17.84 10.72 12.80
N SER A 179 -17.38 9.96 13.79
CA SER A 179 -18.10 9.79 15.06
C SER A 179 -18.07 11.02 15.96
N SER A 180 -17.08 11.91 15.77
CA SER A 180 -16.95 13.13 16.57
C SER A 180 -17.58 14.36 15.92
N TYR A 181 -18.10 14.25 14.69
CA TYR A 181 -18.79 15.35 14.02
C TYR A 181 -20.00 15.81 14.82
N GLY A 182 -20.11 17.11 15.00
CA GLY A 182 -21.18 17.75 15.81
C GLY A 182 -20.94 17.70 17.34
N THR A 183 -19.93 16.94 17.81
CA THR A 183 -19.62 16.83 19.26
C THR A 183 -18.24 17.40 19.60
N ASP A 184 -17.23 17.23 18.75
CA ASP A 184 -15.93 17.90 18.83
C ASP A 184 -15.92 19.07 17.84
N GLN A 185 -15.88 20.31 18.38
CA GLN A 185 -15.93 21.52 17.57
C GLN A 185 -14.75 21.65 16.61
N ARG A 186 -13.56 21.19 17.02
CA ARG A 186 -12.36 21.25 16.18
C ARG A 186 -12.49 20.32 14.97
N LEU A 187 -12.95 19.09 15.18
CA LEU A 187 -13.13 18.12 14.11
C LEU A 187 -14.32 18.51 13.22
N THR A 188 -15.39 19.03 13.80
CA THR A 188 -16.53 19.57 13.03
C THR A 188 -16.07 20.71 12.12
N ASN A 189 -15.26 21.64 12.63
CA ASN A 189 -14.71 22.73 11.81
C ASN A 189 -13.79 22.25 10.69
N LEU A 190 -13.00 21.19 10.93
CA LEU A 190 -12.18 20.61 9.86
C LEU A 190 -13.04 20.04 8.73
N ILE A 191 -14.09 19.29 9.08
CA ILE A 191 -14.96 18.63 8.09
C ILE A 191 -15.84 19.64 7.34
N ASN A 192 -16.20 20.77 8.00
CA ASN A 192 -17.00 21.85 7.38
C ASN A 192 -16.16 22.79 6.49
N ASN A 193 -14.86 22.65 6.41
CA ASN A 193 -14.00 23.56 5.65
C ASN A 193 -12.97 22.85 4.78
N LEU A 194 -12.99 21.51 4.74
CA LEU A 194 -12.03 20.71 3.98
C LEU A 194 -12.71 19.50 3.37
N GLU A 195 -12.36 19.17 2.16
CA GLU A 195 -12.60 17.87 1.56
C GLU A 195 -11.44 16.95 1.91
N ILE A 196 -11.66 15.96 2.77
CA ILE A 196 -10.62 15.08 3.32
C ILE A 196 -10.69 13.71 2.63
N TRP A 197 -9.59 13.33 2.01
CA TRP A 197 -9.42 12.03 1.36
C TRP A 197 -8.47 11.15 2.17
N ILE A 198 -8.90 9.94 2.53
CA ILE A 198 -8.08 9.00 3.30
C ILE A 198 -8.04 7.65 2.60
N CYS A 199 -6.84 7.21 2.20
CA CYS A 199 -6.59 5.85 1.73
C CYS A 199 -5.79 5.07 2.78
N PRO A 200 -6.43 4.17 3.55
CA PRO A 200 -5.75 3.43 4.62
C PRO A 200 -4.67 2.49 4.12
N ASN A 201 -4.83 1.91 2.93
CA ASN A 201 -3.92 0.93 2.38
C ASN A 201 -3.72 1.14 0.88
N THR A 202 -2.60 1.75 0.52
CA THR A 202 -2.25 2.06 -0.88
C THR A 202 -1.53 0.92 -1.59
N ASN A 203 -1.11 -0.13 -0.85
CA ASN A 203 -0.50 -1.33 -1.38
C ASN A 203 -1.17 -2.60 -0.81
N PRO A 204 -2.46 -2.83 -1.11
CA PRO A 204 -3.15 -3.99 -0.56
C PRO A 204 -2.59 -5.33 -1.04
N ASP A 205 -1.94 -5.37 -2.21
CA ASP A 205 -1.29 -6.58 -2.70
C ASP A 205 -0.02 -6.92 -1.92
N GLY A 206 0.75 -5.92 -1.51
CA GLY A 206 1.89 -6.12 -0.61
C GLY A 206 1.42 -6.49 0.80
N THR A 207 0.40 -5.79 1.34
CA THR A 207 -0.13 -6.04 2.68
C THR A 207 -0.71 -7.45 2.83
N TYR A 208 -1.48 -7.89 1.87
CA TYR A 208 -2.12 -9.21 1.87
C TYR A 208 -1.41 -10.20 0.93
N TYR A 209 -0.10 -10.10 0.82
CA TYR A 209 0.68 -10.95 -0.08
C TYR A 209 0.51 -12.44 0.25
N GLY A 210 0.48 -12.80 1.51
CA GLY A 210 0.26 -14.17 1.98
C GLY A 210 -1.19 -14.67 1.85
N GLY A 211 -2.13 -13.80 1.44
CA GLY A 211 -3.55 -14.12 1.30
C GLY A 211 -4.46 -13.18 2.07
N ASN A 212 -5.74 -13.16 1.70
CA ASN A 212 -6.72 -12.18 2.20
C ASN A 212 -7.04 -12.29 3.70
N ASN A 213 -6.67 -13.39 4.33
CA ASN A 213 -7.04 -13.66 5.73
C ASN A 213 -6.03 -13.15 6.75
N SER A 214 -4.84 -12.71 6.31
CA SER A 214 -3.80 -12.27 7.24
C SER A 214 -2.85 -11.27 6.58
N VAL A 215 -2.33 -10.34 7.40
CA VAL A 215 -1.19 -9.49 7.04
C VAL A 215 0.16 -10.17 7.36
N SER A 216 0.15 -11.40 7.89
CA SER A 216 1.36 -12.20 8.04
C SER A 216 1.99 -12.47 6.68
N GLY A 217 3.30 -12.29 6.56
CA GLY A 217 3.99 -12.40 5.29
C GLY A 217 3.80 -11.19 4.36
N ALA A 218 3.30 -10.07 4.87
CA ALA A 218 3.24 -8.82 4.14
C ALA A 218 4.61 -8.45 3.54
N ARG A 219 4.60 -7.89 2.35
CA ARG A 219 5.80 -7.47 1.62
C ARG A 219 5.84 -5.96 1.43
N ARG A 220 7.04 -5.42 1.42
CA ARG A 220 7.29 -4.01 1.17
C ARG A 220 6.82 -3.58 -0.21
N TYR A 221 7.18 -4.35 -1.23
CA TYR A 221 6.88 -4.09 -2.64
C TYR A 221 5.43 -4.45 -3.01
N ASN A 222 4.97 -3.94 -4.14
CA ASN A 222 3.69 -4.35 -4.72
C ASN A 222 3.75 -5.78 -5.29
N TYR A 223 2.66 -6.24 -5.89
CA TYR A 223 2.57 -7.60 -6.44
C TYR A 223 3.64 -7.89 -7.52
N ASN A 224 3.99 -6.88 -8.30
CA ASN A 224 4.99 -7.01 -9.37
C ASN A 224 6.45 -6.89 -8.86
N GLY A 225 6.68 -6.67 -7.58
CA GLY A 225 8.01 -6.52 -6.99
C GLY A 225 8.62 -5.14 -7.14
N TYR A 226 7.81 -4.10 -7.27
CA TYR A 226 8.27 -2.71 -7.34
C TYR A 226 8.08 -1.97 -6.03
N ASP A 227 9.05 -1.15 -5.66
CA ASP A 227 8.90 -0.16 -4.59
C ASP A 227 8.03 1.00 -5.11
N LEU A 228 6.78 1.07 -4.63
CA LEU A 228 5.83 2.10 -5.06
C LEU A 228 6.32 3.51 -4.71
N ASN A 229 7.10 3.67 -3.63
CA ASN A 229 7.69 4.95 -3.24
C ASN A 229 8.90 5.35 -4.12
N ARG A 230 9.17 4.59 -5.18
CA ARG A 230 10.15 4.87 -6.25
C ARG A 230 9.47 4.95 -7.61
N ASN A 231 8.14 4.92 -7.65
CA ASN A 231 7.40 4.76 -8.90
C ASN A 231 6.58 6.00 -9.29
N PHE A 232 6.48 7.01 -8.44
CA PHE A 232 5.85 8.28 -8.78
C PHE A 232 6.76 9.12 -9.67
N PRO A 233 6.19 9.93 -10.60
CA PRO A 233 6.94 10.93 -11.34
C PRO A 233 7.58 11.93 -10.39
N ASP A 234 8.78 12.39 -10.72
CA ASP A 234 9.38 13.51 -10.00
C ASP A 234 8.73 14.86 -10.41
N PRO A 235 8.99 15.95 -9.68
CA PRO A 235 8.47 17.27 -10.02
C PRO A 235 8.86 17.78 -11.41
N ASN A 236 9.87 17.19 -12.05
CA ASN A 236 10.32 17.53 -13.39
C ASN A 236 9.65 16.67 -14.48
N GLY A 237 8.71 15.79 -14.10
CA GLY A 237 7.95 14.94 -15.01
C GLY A 237 8.62 13.62 -15.39
N ASN A 238 9.78 13.29 -14.82
CA ASN A 238 10.42 12.00 -15.00
C ASN A 238 9.91 10.98 -13.98
N GLN A 239 9.89 9.71 -14.36
CA GLN A 239 9.68 8.65 -13.38
C GLN A 239 10.89 8.54 -12.45
N TYR A 240 10.63 8.38 -11.16
CA TYR A 240 11.68 8.34 -10.15
C TYR A 240 12.76 7.27 -10.43
N SER A 241 12.34 6.07 -10.77
CA SER A 241 13.25 4.94 -11.02
C SER A 241 13.44 4.60 -12.50
N GLY A 242 12.79 5.33 -13.42
CA GLY A 242 12.73 4.99 -14.84
C GLY A 242 11.99 3.68 -15.14
N GLN A 243 11.30 3.10 -14.17
CA GLN A 243 10.51 1.88 -14.31
C GLN A 243 9.08 2.19 -14.77
N PRO A 244 8.37 1.22 -15.40
CA PRO A 244 6.99 1.45 -15.82
C PRO A 244 6.10 1.75 -14.62
N LEU A 245 5.19 2.72 -14.78
CA LEU A 245 4.20 3.05 -13.75
C LEU A 245 3.41 1.82 -13.35
N GLN A 246 3.31 1.62 -12.05
CA GLN A 246 2.52 0.56 -11.47
C GLN A 246 1.05 0.97 -11.38
N GLN A 247 0.18 -0.02 -11.29
CA GLN A 247 -1.26 0.22 -11.28
C GLN A 247 -1.68 1.05 -10.07
N GLU A 248 -1.14 0.73 -8.89
CA GLU A 248 -1.38 1.47 -7.65
C GLU A 248 -0.97 2.94 -7.79
N THR A 249 0.21 3.20 -8.36
CA THR A 249 0.71 4.57 -8.60
C THR A 249 -0.22 5.33 -9.55
N THR A 250 -0.67 4.69 -10.64
CA THR A 250 -1.59 5.29 -11.62
C THR A 250 -2.95 5.62 -10.99
N LEU A 251 -3.44 4.77 -10.08
CA LEU A 251 -4.73 4.96 -9.41
C LEU A 251 -4.67 6.06 -8.32
N MET A 252 -3.48 6.44 -7.87
CA MET A 252 -3.27 7.48 -6.86
C MET A 252 -2.98 8.87 -7.45
N MET A 253 -2.68 8.95 -8.74
CA MET A 253 -2.45 10.20 -9.50
C MET A 253 -3.73 10.70 -10.15
#